data_8946813f0ef5191b247daab3ae670089
#
_entry.id   8946813f0ef5191b247daab3ae670089
#
_cell.length_a   1.000
_cell.length_b   1.000
_cell.length_c   1.000
_cell.angle_alpha   90.00
_cell.angle_beta   90.00
_cell.angle_gamma   90.00
#
_symmetry.space_group_name_H-M   'P 1'
#
loop_
_entity.id
_entity.type
_entity.pdbx_description
1 polymer ?
#
loop_
_entity_poly.entity_id
_entity_poly.type
_entity_poly.pdbx_seq_one_letter_code
_entity_poly.pdbx_strand_id
1 'polypeptide(L)'
;MAIDIDQLVADCASAVSDSAPTRAVTEVLARAVADRAGLLQALGEPTQGGIQRLHVSDDLTVLNVIWSPRMTLMPHNHNMWATIGVYGGREDNIFWRRLPGDGKGRIEAAGAKSLGPGDVRPLGEDIIHSVANPTAKLTAALHVYCLLYTSPSPRD
;
A
#
# COMPACT_ATOMS: atom_id res chain seq x y z
N MET A 1 -15.41 14.58 10.94
CA MET A 1 -16.04 14.70 9.59
C MET A 1 -15.49 13.59 8.69
N ALA A 2 -16.36 12.95 7.96
CA ALA A 2 -15.94 11.86 7.07
C ALA A 2 -15.01 12.36 5.97
N ILE A 3 -14.01 11.55 5.64
CA ILE A 3 -13.17 11.80 4.48
C ILE A 3 -14.01 11.57 3.23
N ASP A 4 -13.87 12.45 2.25
CA ASP A 4 -14.49 12.28 0.95
C ASP A 4 -13.60 11.34 0.12
N ILE A 5 -14.06 10.11 -0.11
CA ILE A 5 -13.30 9.09 -0.82
C ILE A 5 -13.07 9.50 -2.28
N ASP A 6 -14.04 10.12 -2.92
CA ASP A 6 -13.87 10.59 -4.30
C ASP A 6 -12.78 11.66 -4.38
N GLN A 7 -12.70 12.54 -3.39
CA GLN A 7 -11.64 13.53 -3.32
C GLN A 7 -10.28 12.88 -3.06
N LEU A 8 -10.22 11.87 -2.19
CA LEU A 8 -9.00 11.12 -1.94
C LEU A 8 -8.47 10.50 -3.24
N VAL A 9 -9.35 9.85 -4.00
CA VAL A 9 -8.99 9.25 -5.29
C VAL A 9 -8.51 10.34 -6.27
N ALA A 10 -9.21 11.47 -6.33
CA ALA A 10 -8.83 12.59 -7.20
C ALA A 10 -7.46 13.15 -6.81
N ASP A 11 -7.18 13.26 -5.52
CA ASP A 11 -5.88 13.73 -5.03
C ASP A 11 -4.76 12.76 -5.41
N CYS A 12 -5.01 11.45 -5.31
CA CYS A 12 -4.04 10.45 -5.76
C CYS A 12 -3.81 10.53 -7.28
N ALA A 13 -4.88 10.67 -8.05
CA ALA A 13 -4.77 10.80 -9.51
C ALA A 13 -3.97 12.04 -9.91
N SER A 14 -4.19 13.15 -9.23
CA SER A 14 -3.41 14.37 -9.44
C SER A 14 -1.95 14.18 -9.06
N ALA A 15 -1.70 13.50 -7.95
CA ALA A 15 -0.35 13.25 -7.44
C ALA A 15 0.50 12.41 -8.40
N VAL A 16 -0.11 11.48 -9.12
CA VAL A 16 0.59 10.64 -10.11
C VAL A 16 1.19 11.50 -11.23
N SER A 17 0.60 12.64 -11.52
CA SER A 17 1.09 13.58 -12.55
C SER A 17 2.06 14.63 -12.01
N ASP A 18 2.40 14.57 -10.73
CA ASP A 18 3.34 15.50 -10.10
C ASP A 18 4.77 15.27 -10.59
N SER A 19 5.65 16.26 -10.43
CA SER A 19 7.07 16.13 -10.77
C SER A 19 7.79 15.11 -9.90
N ALA A 20 7.29 14.85 -8.68
CA ALA A 20 7.78 13.83 -7.77
C ALA A 20 6.61 12.95 -7.35
N PRO A 21 6.13 12.06 -8.24
CA PRO A 21 4.85 11.38 -8.03
C PRO A 21 4.83 10.46 -6.80
N THR A 22 5.90 9.71 -6.54
CA THR A 22 5.96 8.83 -5.36
C THR A 22 5.81 9.64 -4.08
N ARG A 23 6.52 10.76 -3.98
CA ARG A 23 6.44 11.66 -2.84
C ARG A 23 5.05 12.27 -2.71
N ALA A 24 4.47 12.72 -3.83
CA ALA A 24 3.16 13.36 -3.83
C ALA A 24 2.06 12.39 -3.39
N VAL A 25 2.08 11.15 -3.89
CA VAL A 25 1.13 10.11 -3.47
C VAL A 25 1.31 9.79 -1.99
N THR A 26 2.56 9.66 -1.54
CA THR A 26 2.85 9.38 -0.13
C THR A 26 2.29 10.47 0.77
N GLU A 27 2.41 11.73 0.39
CA GLU A 27 1.87 12.86 1.17
C GLU A 27 0.33 12.84 1.21
N VAL A 28 -0.32 12.53 0.09
CA VAL A 28 -1.78 12.37 0.05
C VAL A 28 -2.22 11.28 1.02
N LEU A 29 -1.56 10.13 0.96
CA LEU A 29 -1.90 9.00 1.81
C LEU A 29 -1.62 9.28 3.28
N ALA A 30 -0.52 9.96 3.58
CA ALA A 30 -0.16 10.33 4.96
C ALA A 30 -1.25 11.20 5.60
N ARG A 31 -1.78 12.17 4.85
CA ARG A 31 -2.88 13.01 5.35
C ARG A 31 -4.15 12.19 5.60
N ALA A 32 -4.45 11.25 4.72
CA ALA A 32 -5.64 10.42 4.87
C ALA A 32 -5.56 9.52 6.10
N VAL A 33 -4.44 8.80 6.28
CA VAL A 33 -4.31 7.86 7.41
C VAL A 33 -4.11 8.57 8.75
N ALA A 34 -3.70 9.82 8.74
CA ALA A 34 -3.66 10.64 9.95
C ALA A 34 -5.06 10.96 10.48
N ASP A 35 -6.06 10.93 9.62
CA ASP A 35 -7.46 11.16 9.98
C ASP A 35 -8.22 9.83 10.05
N ARG A 36 -7.86 9.00 11.01
CA ARG A 36 -8.49 7.70 11.20
C ARG A 36 -9.99 7.79 11.37
N ALA A 37 -10.45 8.73 12.18
CA ALA A 37 -11.88 8.91 12.44
C ALA A 37 -12.64 9.24 11.14
N GLY A 38 -12.08 10.09 10.30
CA GLY A 38 -12.66 10.42 9.00
C GLY A 38 -12.73 9.25 8.06
N LEU A 39 -11.68 8.40 8.05
CA LEU A 39 -11.68 7.16 7.26
C LEU A 39 -12.73 6.18 7.75
N LEU A 40 -12.86 5.99 9.07
CA LEU A 40 -13.85 5.09 9.64
C LEU A 40 -15.27 5.56 9.36
N GLN A 41 -15.50 6.87 9.37
CA GLN A 41 -16.81 7.42 9.01
C GLN A 41 -17.14 7.18 7.54
N ALA A 42 -16.15 7.28 6.66
CA ALA A 42 -16.33 7.08 5.23
C ALA A 42 -16.46 5.62 4.83
N LEU A 43 -15.65 4.74 5.42
CA LEU A 43 -15.53 3.34 5.02
C LEU A 43 -16.25 2.37 5.96
N GLY A 44 -16.59 2.82 7.17
CA GLY A 44 -17.17 1.98 8.21
C GLY A 44 -16.11 1.27 9.05
N GLU A 45 -16.51 0.80 10.24
CA GLU A 45 -15.64 -0.03 11.08
C GLU A 45 -15.43 -1.37 10.40
N PRO A 46 -14.19 -1.86 10.29
CA PRO A 46 -13.95 -3.18 9.75
C PRO A 46 -14.59 -4.27 10.60
N THR A 47 -15.23 -5.25 9.95
CA THR A 47 -15.85 -6.38 10.63
C THR A 47 -15.24 -7.71 10.22
N GLN A 48 -14.58 -7.77 9.08
CA GLN A 48 -13.93 -8.98 8.56
C GLN A 48 -12.83 -8.60 7.58
N GLY A 49 -11.91 -9.52 7.34
CA GLY A 49 -10.87 -9.36 6.33
C GLY A 49 -11.46 -9.27 4.92
N GLY A 50 -10.78 -8.55 4.06
CA GLY A 50 -11.18 -8.40 2.68
C GLY A 50 -10.56 -7.19 2.01
N ILE A 51 -10.81 -7.06 0.73
CA ILE A 51 -10.31 -5.97 -0.09
C ILE A 51 -11.49 -5.25 -0.72
N GLN A 52 -11.57 -3.95 -0.50
CA GLN A 52 -12.55 -3.08 -1.13
C GLN A 52 -11.84 -2.20 -2.15
N ARG A 53 -12.26 -2.27 -3.40
CA ARG A 53 -11.71 -1.44 -4.46
C ARG A 53 -12.36 -0.08 -4.41
N LEU A 54 -11.59 0.95 -4.06
CA LEU A 54 -12.07 2.33 -4.06
C LEU A 54 -11.95 2.95 -5.43
N HIS A 55 -10.93 2.55 -6.19
CA HIS A 55 -10.73 3.00 -7.56
C HIS A 55 -9.82 2.01 -8.30
N VAL A 56 -10.14 1.72 -9.53
CA VAL A 56 -9.30 0.91 -10.42
C VAL A 56 -9.30 1.54 -11.80
N SER A 57 -8.11 1.90 -12.27
CA SER A 57 -7.89 2.39 -13.64
C SER A 57 -6.55 1.85 -14.13
N ASP A 58 -6.20 2.15 -15.38
CA ASP A 58 -4.98 1.63 -16.01
C ASP A 58 -3.71 2.06 -15.29
N ASP A 59 -3.71 3.24 -14.67
CA ASP A 59 -2.52 3.83 -14.06
C ASP A 59 -2.64 4.02 -12.54
N LEU A 60 -3.81 3.80 -11.97
CA LEU A 60 -4.03 4.02 -10.53
C LEU A 60 -5.04 3.03 -9.97
N THR A 61 -4.67 2.39 -8.87
CA THR A 61 -5.58 1.55 -8.08
C THR A 61 -5.49 1.98 -6.63
N VAL A 62 -6.64 2.19 -6.01
CA VAL A 62 -6.74 2.54 -4.58
C VAL A 62 -7.60 1.48 -3.91
N LEU A 63 -7.03 0.81 -2.91
CA LEU A 63 -7.69 -0.28 -2.19
C LEU A 63 -7.81 0.04 -0.72
N ASN A 64 -8.94 -0.33 -0.14
CA ASN A 64 -9.08 -0.43 1.31
C ASN A 64 -8.90 -1.91 1.67
N VAL A 65 -7.83 -2.23 2.39
CA VAL A 65 -7.43 -3.60 2.69
C VAL A 65 -7.60 -3.85 4.16
N ILE A 66 -8.37 -4.88 4.49
CA ILE A 66 -8.57 -5.31 5.88
C ILE A 66 -7.92 -6.69 6.02
N TRP A 67 -6.88 -6.74 6.84
CA TRP A 67 -6.16 -7.99 7.11
C TRP A 67 -6.79 -8.70 8.29
N SER A 68 -7.11 -9.97 8.09
CA SER A 68 -7.63 -10.82 9.18
C SER A 68 -6.60 -10.97 10.30
N PRO A 69 -7.05 -11.20 11.56
CA PRO A 69 -6.10 -11.44 12.66
C PRO A 69 -5.15 -12.58 12.33
N ARG A 70 -3.86 -12.39 12.64
CA ARG A 70 -2.81 -13.41 12.50
C ARG A 70 -2.54 -13.89 11.08
N MET A 71 -3.11 -13.22 10.04
CA MET A 71 -2.88 -13.65 8.68
C MET A 71 -1.48 -13.31 8.19
N THR A 72 -1.01 -14.07 7.23
CA THR A 72 0.23 -13.78 6.50
C THR A 72 -0.04 -13.89 5.00
N LEU A 73 0.60 -13.03 4.24
CA LEU A 73 0.58 -13.07 2.79
C LEU A 73 2.00 -13.35 2.30
N MET A 74 2.15 -14.34 1.41
CA MET A 74 3.45 -14.79 0.92
C MET A 74 4.24 -13.67 0.21
N PRO A 75 5.56 -13.82 0.08
CA PRO A 75 6.36 -12.85 -0.67
C PRO A 75 5.85 -12.69 -2.11
N HIS A 76 5.77 -11.44 -2.54
CA HIS A 76 5.29 -11.07 -3.87
C HIS A 76 5.84 -9.70 -4.25
N ASN A 77 5.77 -9.37 -5.52
CA ASN A 77 5.98 -7.99 -5.97
C ASN A 77 4.77 -7.55 -6.78
N HIS A 78 4.62 -6.25 -6.92
CA HIS A 78 3.49 -5.68 -7.64
C HIS A 78 3.87 -5.28 -9.07
N ASN A 79 5.17 -5.26 -9.38
CA ASN A 79 5.71 -4.80 -10.66
C ASN A 79 5.28 -3.37 -11.00
N MET A 80 4.96 -2.60 -9.97
CA MET A 80 4.56 -1.20 -10.06
C MET A 80 4.83 -0.53 -8.72
N TRP A 81 4.82 0.81 -8.74
CA TRP A 81 4.97 1.58 -7.51
C TRP A 81 3.76 1.40 -6.62
N ALA A 82 4.01 1.26 -5.33
CA ALA A 82 2.96 1.11 -4.33
C ALA A 82 3.25 2.02 -3.14
N THR A 83 2.19 2.46 -2.48
CA THR A 83 2.30 3.16 -1.20
C THR A 83 1.26 2.58 -0.27
N ILE A 84 1.70 2.22 0.93
CA ILE A 84 0.85 1.63 1.96
C ILE A 84 0.70 2.63 3.09
N GLY A 85 -0.53 2.84 3.55
CA GLY A 85 -0.81 3.63 4.74
C GLY A 85 -1.72 2.86 5.67
N VAL A 86 -1.34 2.73 6.93
CA VAL A 86 -2.11 1.98 7.94
C VAL A 86 -2.92 2.97 8.77
N TYR A 87 -4.21 2.68 8.96
CA TYR A 87 -5.07 3.51 9.79
C TYR A 87 -5.69 2.76 10.98
N GLY A 88 -5.41 1.47 11.12
CA GLY A 88 -5.82 0.68 12.29
C GLY A 88 -5.02 -0.60 12.38
N GLY A 89 -4.69 -1.04 13.60
CA GLY A 89 -3.94 -2.27 13.81
C GLY A 89 -2.45 -2.13 13.50
N ARG A 90 -1.88 -3.17 12.93
CA ARG A 90 -0.46 -3.21 12.60
C ARG A 90 -0.22 -4.09 11.39
N GLU A 91 0.57 -3.60 10.45
CA GLU A 91 0.98 -4.35 9.28
C GLU A 91 2.50 -4.50 9.30
N ASP A 92 2.99 -5.73 9.39
CA ASP A 92 4.42 -6.01 9.31
C ASP A 92 4.76 -6.37 7.87
N ASN A 93 5.77 -5.70 7.34
CA ASN A 93 6.30 -5.96 6.01
C ASN A 93 7.70 -6.53 6.16
N ILE A 94 7.94 -7.69 5.55
CA ILE A 94 9.28 -8.27 5.43
C ILE A 94 9.69 -8.09 3.98
N PHE A 95 10.89 -7.53 3.78
CA PHE A 95 11.45 -7.31 2.45
C PHE A 95 12.39 -8.44 2.11
N TRP A 96 12.33 -8.86 0.85
CA TRP A 96 13.08 -10.00 0.34
C TRP A 96 13.92 -9.57 -0.85
N ARG A 97 15.02 -10.25 -1.07
CA ARG A 97 15.87 -10.01 -2.23
C ARG A 97 16.18 -11.34 -2.92
N ARG A 98 16.40 -11.26 -4.22
CA ARG A 98 16.82 -12.43 -4.97
C ARG A 98 18.26 -12.78 -4.62
N LEU A 99 18.55 -14.10 -4.55
CA LEU A 99 19.90 -14.55 -4.30
C LEU A 99 20.75 -14.28 -5.54
N PRO A 100 21.90 -13.58 -5.39
CA PRO A 100 22.77 -13.29 -6.53
C PRO A 100 23.28 -14.57 -7.17
N GLY A 101 23.22 -14.63 -8.51
CA GLY A 101 23.74 -15.77 -9.26
C GLY A 101 22.92 -17.05 -9.16
N ASP A 102 21.75 -17.01 -8.52
CA ASP A 102 20.88 -18.17 -8.39
C ASP A 102 19.86 -18.19 -9.53
N GLY A 103 20.01 -19.12 -10.45
CA GLY A 103 19.08 -19.29 -11.57
C GLY A 103 17.74 -19.90 -11.19
N LYS A 104 17.52 -20.22 -9.91
CA LYS A 104 16.30 -20.90 -9.44
C LYS A 104 15.24 -19.96 -8.88
N GLY A 105 15.49 -18.66 -8.84
CA GLY A 105 14.54 -17.68 -8.34
C GLY A 105 14.36 -17.66 -6.84
N ARG A 106 15.31 -18.22 -6.07
CA ARG A 106 15.21 -18.21 -4.61
C ARG A 106 15.45 -16.82 -4.07
N ILE A 107 14.84 -16.55 -2.92
CA ILE A 107 14.91 -15.25 -2.24
C ILE A 107 15.33 -15.45 -0.79
N GLU A 108 15.84 -14.36 -0.18
CA GLU A 108 16.19 -14.34 1.24
C GLU A 108 15.68 -13.06 1.87
N ALA A 109 15.42 -13.08 3.17
CA ALA A 109 14.99 -11.89 3.89
C ALA A 109 16.10 -10.83 3.88
N ALA A 110 15.73 -9.59 3.57
CA ALA A 110 16.65 -8.46 3.46
C ALA A 110 16.36 -7.33 4.46
N GLY A 111 15.19 -7.34 5.10
CA GLY A 111 14.81 -6.32 6.07
C GLY A 111 13.35 -6.44 6.44
N ALA A 112 12.93 -5.60 7.37
CA ALA A 112 11.56 -5.58 7.83
C ALA A 112 11.15 -4.18 8.29
N LYS A 113 9.87 -3.87 8.17
CA LYS A 113 9.29 -2.62 8.66
C LYS A 113 7.90 -2.87 9.21
N SER A 114 7.67 -2.42 10.42
CA SER A 114 6.37 -2.48 11.07
C SER A 114 5.64 -1.16 10.89
N LEU A 115 4.40 -1.21 10.40
CA LEU A 115 3.58 -0.03 10.19
C LEU A 115 2.39 -0.06 11.14
N GLY A 116 2.26 0.99 11.96
CA GLY A 116 1.11 1.21 12.82
C GLY A 116 0.22 2.32 12.31
N PRO A 117 -0.87 2.66 13.05
CA PRO A 117 -1.79 3.71 12.61
C PRO A 117 -1.09 5.05 12.38
N GLY A 118 -1.29 5.63 11.21
CA GLY A 118 -0.67 6.87 10.79
C GLY A 118 0.62 6.70 10.01
N ASP A 119 1.18 5.49 9.94
CA ASP A 119 2.41 5.24 9.21
C ASP A 119 2.14 5.02 7.73
N VAL A 120 3.06 5.52 6.90
CA VAL A 120 2.99 5.40 5.44
C VAL A 120 4.35 4.94 4.93
N ARG A 121 4.34 4.06 3.94
CA ARG A 121 5.56 3.54 3.33
C ARG A 121 5.43 3.41 1.81
N PRO A 122 6.26 4.09 1.02
CA PRO A 122 6.33 3.83 -0.41
C PRO A 122 7.18 2.59 -0.69
N LEU A 123 6.78 1.85 -1.73
CA LEU A 123 7.48 0.66 -2.20
C LEU A 123 7.79 0.84 -3.69
N GLY A 124 9.05 0.65 -4.08
CA GLY A 124 9.45 0.69 -5.48
C GLY A 124 8.91 -0.50 -6.27
N GLU A 125 8.96 -0.41 -7.58
CA GLU A 125 8.37 -1.43 -8.46
C GLU A 125 9.05 -2.80 -8.36
N ASP A 126 10.31 -2.84 -7.91
CA ASP A 126 11.08 -4.09 -7.80
C ASP A 126 11.08 -4.68 -6.40
N ILE A 127 10.36 -4.07 -5.47
CA ILE A 127 10.31 -4.53 -4.10
C ILE A 127 9.55 -5.85 -4.01
N ILE A 128 10.18 -6.85 -3.39
CA ILE A 128 9.52 -8.10 -3.01
C ILE A 128 9.25 -8.00 -1.52
N HIS A 129 7.99 -8.17 -1.13
CA HIS A 129 7.63 -8.13 0.28
C HIS A 129 6.58 -9.18 0.63
N SER A 130 6.59 -9.59 1.88
CA SER A 130 5.50 -10.34 2.49
C SER A 130 4.85 -9.48 3.56
N VAL A 131 3.59 -9.76 3.84
CA VAL A 131 2.79 -8.97 4.76
C VAL A 131 2.23 -9.87 5.85
N ALA A 132 2.22 -9.39 7.07
CA ALA A 132 1.58 -10.09 8.18
C ALA A 132 0.80 -9.11 9.05
N ASN A 133 -0.34 -9.57 9.53
CA ASN A 133 -1.01 -8.93 10.65
C ASN A 133 -0.65 -9.73 11.91
N PRO A 134 0.29 -9.25 12.73
CA PRO A 134 0.75 -10.02 13.89
C PRO A 134 -0.21 -9.92 15.07
N THR A 135 -1.30 -9.17 14.95
CA THR A 135 -2.20 -8.91 16.07
C THR A 135 -3.40 -9.85 16.07
N ALA A 136 -4.12 -9.88 17.20
CA ALA A 136 -5.35 -10.66 17.37
C ALA A 136 -6.59 -9.87 16.89
N LYS A 137 -6.38 -8.70 16.26
CA LYS A 137 -7.45 -7.82 15.75
C LYS A 137 -7.28 -7.62 14.27
N LEU A 138 -8.32 -7.04 13.63
CA LEU A 138 -8.25 -6.65 12.24
C LEU A 138 -7.26 -5.49 12.07
N THR A 139 -6.53 -5.49 10.97
CA THR A 139 -5.68 -4.37 10.55
C THR A 139 -6.29 -3.73 9.34
N ALA A 140 -6.35 -2.40 9.33
CA ALA A 140 -6.93 -1.63 8.25
C ALA A 140 -5.87 -0.74 7.60
N ALA A 141 -5.77 -0.82 6.27
CA ALA A 141 -4.77 -0.09 5.50
C ALA A 141 -5.34 0.37 4.17
N LEU A 142 -4.81 1.49 3.69
CA LEU A 142 -5.01 1.93 2.32
C LEU A 142 -3.78 1.54 1.51
N HIS A 143 -4.01 0.92 0.36
CA HIS A 143 -2.94 0.57 -0.59
C HIS A 143 -3.19 1.31 -1.89
N VAL A 144 -2.19 2.05 -2.33
CA VAL A 144 -2.24 2.80 -3.59
C VAL A 144 -1.17 2.23 -4.51
N TYR A 145 -1.61 1.76 -5.69
CA TYR A 145 -0.71 1.23 -6.71
C TYR A 145 -0.78 2.15 -7.92
N CYS A 146 0.37 2.55 -8.43
CA CYS A 146 0.42 3.44 -9.58
C CYS A 146 1.52 3.05 -10.56
N LEU A 147 1.18 3.12 -11.84
CA LEU A 147 2.15 3.06 -12.93
C LEU A 147 2.70 4.45 -13.12
N LEU A 148 3.99 4.62 -12.83
CA LEU A 148 4.66 5.88 -13.08
C LEU A 148 5.30 5.81 -14.45
N TYR A 149 4.80 6.63 -15.35
CA TYR A 149 5.36 6.73 -16.69
C TYR A 149 6.59 7.63 -16.65
N THR A 150 7.71 7.04 -16.27
CA THR A 150 9.00 7.72 -16.44
C THR A 150 9.50 7.36 -17.82
N SER A 151 9.75 8.35 -18.62
CA SER A 151 10.18 8.18 -19.99
C SER A 151 11.65 7.79 -20.09
N PRO A 152 12.04 6.91 -21.02
CA PRO A 152 11.18 5.94 -21.70
C PRO A 152 10.93 4.73 -20.80
N SER A 153 9.81 4.04 -21.02
CA SER A 153 9.55 2.82 -20.28
C SER A 153 10.52 1.74 -20.74
N PRO A 154 11.21 1.06 -19.81
CA PRO A 154 12.13 -0.02 -20.20
C PRO A 154 11.44 -1.24 -20.81
N ARG A 155 10.12 -1.29 -20.75
CA ARG A 155 9.34 -2.40 -21.30
C ARG A 155 8.84 -2.18 -22.70
N ASP A 156 9.06 -1.01 -23.23
CA ASP A 156 8.64 -0.67 -24.59
C ASP A 156 9.60 -1.15 -25.65
#